data_d46895bd19c17d5a66576dad4b9e113c
#
_entry.id   d46895bd19c17d5a66576dad4b9e113c
#
_cell.length_a   1.000
_cell.length_b   1.000
_cell.length_c   1.000
_cell.angle_alpha   90.00
_cell.angle_beta   90.00
_cell.angle_gamma   90.00
#
_symmetry.space_group_name_H-M   'P 1'
#
loop_
_entity.id
_entity.type
_entity.pdbx_description
1 polymer ?
#
loop_
_entity_poly.entity_id
_entity_poly.type
_entity_poly.pdbx_seq_one_letter_code
_entity_poly.pdbx_strand_id
1 'polypeptide(L)'
;ITTKAEIQEYTSRSNYDDAVFFGDMIVSGIGEYGYLDTSRIFSDNNLTTDKALNSVSSVAAANPSKVYVLVGLNDLNYGTRSGENVAERIGSIVESLKEAIPSVKVYVVSLLPITQSFEAKSNVKITQAAIDEANSTLAARATEYGMTFIDIADAFKDESGYLNTDVSTGGYNLNHNYYPFFLNNISGASN
;
A
#
# COMPACT_ATOMS: atom_id res chain seq x y z
N ILE A 1 -4.08 -15.98 -15.01
CA ILE A 1 -4.90 -16.65 -13.97
C ILE A 1 -4.60 -15.91 -12.69
N THR A 2 -5.52 -15.04 -12.27
CA THR A 2 -5.39 -14.32 -11.00
C THR A 2 -5.51 -15.37 -9.89
N THR A 3 -4.44 -15.57 -9.13
CA THR A 3 -4.46 -16.47 -7.98
C THR A 3 -5.33 -15.78 -6.92
N LYS A 4 -6.45 -16.42 -6.55
CA LYS A 4 -7.31 -15.95 -5.47
C LYS A 4 -6.50 -15.85 -4.18
N ALA A 5 -6.68 -14.78 -3.40
CA ALA A 5 -6.02 -14.62 -2.11
C ALA A 5 -6.29 -15.82 -1.20
N GLU A 6 -5.24 -16.41 -0.69
CA GLU A 6 -5.27 -17.61 0.14
C GLU A 6 -4.28 -17.53 1.30
N ILE A 7 -4.51 -18.31 2.34
CA ILE A 7 -3.57 -18.42 3.46
C ILE A 7 -2.32 -19.15 2.96
N GLN A 8 -1.17 -18.54 3.14
CA GLN A 8 0.13 -19.04 2.67
C GLN A 8 1.17 -19.04 3.80
N GLU A 9 2.25 -19.78 3.60
CA GLU A 9 3.47 -19.60 4.39
C GLU A 9 4.18 -18.31 3.98
N TYR A 10 4.82 -17.64 4.95
CA TYR A 10 5.64 -16.46 4.69
C TYR A 10 7.03 -16.88 4.20
N THR A 11 7.28 -16.75 2.91
CA THR A 11 8.52 -17.21 2.26
C THR A 11 9.42 -16.07 1.77
N SER A 12 8.94 -14.82 1.80
CA SER A 12 9.62 -13.66 1.21
C SER A 12 10.39 -12.79 2.21
N ARG A 13 10.52 -13.19 3.48
CA ARG A 13 11.12 -12.36 4.55
C ARG A 13 12.49 -11.78 4.16
N SER A 14 13.39 -12.61 3.63
CA SER A 14 14.75 -12.20 3.27
C SER A 14 14.81 -11.17 2.14
N ASN A 15 13.76 -11.05 1.32
CA ASN A 15 13.71 -10.08 0.23
C ASN A 15 13.55 -8.64 0.73
N TYR A 16 13.24 -8.46 2.01
CA TYR A 16 13.03 -7.18 2.67
C TYR A 16 14.14 -6.78 3.65
N ASP A 17 15.28 -7.50 3.68
CA ASP A 17 16.33 -7.31 4.68
C ASP A 17 16.90 -5.88 4.72
N ASP A 18 16.92 -5.18 3.59
CA ASP A 18 17.41 -3.81 3.44
C ASP A 18 16.30 -2.78 3.10
N ALA A 19 15.04 -3.17 3.33
CA ALA A 19 13.87 -2.37 3.00
C ALA A 19 13.15 -1.84 4.23
N VAL A 20 12.42 -0.74 4.04
CA VAL A 20 11.41 -0.25 4.97
C VAL A 20 10.05 -0.17 4.28
N PHE A 21 8.99 -0.31 5.05
CA PHE A 21 7.62 -0.07 4.62
C PHE A 21 7.13 1.24 5.20
N PHE A 22 6.47 2.04 4.37
CA PHE A 22 5.95 3.34 4.72
C PHE A 22 4.48 3.45 4.30
N GLY A 23 3.56 3.57 5.26
CA GLY A 23 2.14 3.58 4.91
C GLY A 23 1.15 3.61 6.06
N ASP A 24 -0.07 3.26 5.72
CA ASP A 24 -1.24 3.30 6.60
C ASP A 24 -1.43 2.00 7.43
N MET A 25 -2.69 1.70 7.83
CA MET A 25 -3.04 0.54 8.65
C MET A 25 -2.64 -0.80 8.04
N ILE A 26 -2.57 -0.92 6.70
CA ILE A 26 -2.11 -2.15 6.07
C ILE A 26 -0.62 -2.38 6.38
N VAL A 27 0.17 -1.31 6.30
CA VAL A 27 1.59 -1.35 6.62
C VAL A 27 1.81 -1.57 8.13
N SER A 28 1.01 -0.93 8.99
CA SER A 28 1.08 -1.15 10.45
C SER A 28 0.99 -2.63 10.82
N GLY A 29 0.08 -3.37 10.20
CA GLY A 29 -0.12 -4.79 10.47
C GLY A 29 1.11 -5.67 10.17
N ILE A 30 2.01 -5.26 9.27
CA ILE A 30 3.26 -6.01 9.00
C ILE A 30 4.10 -6.12 10.28
N GLY A 31 4.24 -5.01 11.02
CA GLY A 31 4.98 -4.97 12.28
C GLY A 31 4.18 -5.52 13.44
N GLU A 32 2.90 -5.15 13.57
CA GLU A 32 2.01 -5.58 14.64
C GLU A 32 1.86 -7.11 14.72
N TYR A 33 1.84 -7.78 13.56
CA TYR A 33 1.76 -9.23 13.47
C TYR A 33 3.13 -9.93 13.40
N GLY A 34 4.23 -9.17 13.49
CA GLY A 34 5.58 -9.73 13.61
C GLY A 34 6.19 -10.29 12.32
N TYR A 35 5.69 -9.89 11.15
CA TYR A 35 6.24 -10.32 9.87
C TYR A 35 7.58 -9.66 9.55
N LEU A 36 7.75 -8.39 9.94
CA LEU A 36 9.02 -7.67 9.91
C LEU A 36 9.27 -6.96 11.24
N ASP A 37 10.54 -6.61 11.50
CA ASP A 37 10.90 -5.82 12.67
C ASP A 37 10.25 -4.43 12.61
N THR A 38 9.72 -3.96 13.75
CA THR A 38 9.02 -2.68 13.83
C THR A 38 9.90 -1.48 13.48
N SER A 39 11.22 -1.59 13.63
CA SER A 39 12.17 -0.55 13.20
C SER A 39 12.18 -0.32 11.68
N ARG A 40 11.61 -1.25 10.91
CA ARG A 40 11.46 -1.17 9.45
C ARG A 40 10.08 -0.71 9.00
N ILE A 41 9.19 -0.40 9.93
CA ILE A 41 7.81 -0.02 9.68
C ILE A 41 7.58 1.42 10.08
N PHE A 42 7.36 2.27 9.10
CA PHE A 42 7.00 3.68 9.27
C PHE A 42 5.51 3.84 8.94
N SER A 43 4.65 3.78 9.94
CA SER A 43 3.21 3.73 9.71
C SER A 43 2.40 4.47 10.76
N ASP A 44 1.21 4.89 10.34
CA ASP A 44 0.13 5.39 11.20
C ASP A 44 -1.19 4.88 10.62
N ASN A 45 -2.06 4.29 11.45
CA ASN A 45 -3.35 3.76 11.01
C ASN A 45 -4.23 4.81 10.32
N ASN A 46 -4.03 6.09 10.65
CA ASN A 46 -4.72 7.23 10.05
C ASN A 46 -3.81 8.04 9.10
N LEU A 47 -2.76 7.43 8.55
CA LEU A 47 -1.86 8.10 7.63
C LEU A 47 -2.62 8.50 6.36
N THR A 48 -2.54 9.79 6.04
CA THR A 48 -2.95 10.35 4.76
C THR A 48 -1.72 10.71 3.94
N THR A 49 -1.88 10.98 2.66
CA THR A 49 -0.77 11.42 1.80
C THR A 49 -0.10 12.70 2.29
N ASP A 50 -0.87 13.64 2.88
CA ASP A 50 -0.31 14.87 3.46
C ASP A 50 0.53 14.59 4.71
N LYS A 51 0.05 13.72 5.60
CA LYS A 51 0.83 13.29 6.77
C LYS A 51 2.08 12.52 6.37
N ALA A 52 1.96 11.64 5.36
CA ALA A 52 3.09 10.89 4.83
C ALA A 52 4.18 11.83 4.30
N LEU A 53 3.81 12.84 3.51
CA LEU A 53 4.75 13.83 3.00
C LEU A 53 5.51 14.54 4.13
N ASN A 54 4.83 14.89 5.22
CA ASN A 54 5.43 15.50 6.40
C ASN A 54 6.33 14.52 7.20
N SER A 55 6.20 13.21 6.99
CA SER A 55 6.95 12.17 7.71
C SER A 55 8.14 11.60 6.94
N VAL A 56 8.38 12.08 5.71
CA VAL A 56 9.50 11.62 4.85
C VAL A 56 10.85 11.71 5.55
N SER A 57 11.09 12.78 6.33
CA SER A 57 12.34 12.95 7.07
C SER A 57 12.63 11.82 8.07
N SER A 58 11.59 11.27 8.69
CA SER A 58 11.72 10.14 9.61
C SER A 58 12.13 8.86 8.89
N VAL A 59 11.57 8.62 7.69
CA VAL A 59 11.98 7.49 6.84
C VAL A 59 13.41 7.68 6.35
N ALA A 60 13.77 8.91 5.95
CA ALA A 60 15.09 9.24 5.47
C ALA A 60 16.19 9.07 6.55
N ALA A 61 15.86 9.33 7.81
CA ALA A 61 16.79 9.13 8.93
C ALA A 61 17.24 7.67 9.09
N ALA A 62 16.43 6.71 8.67
CA ALA A 62 16.79 5.28 8.65
C ALA A 62 17.71 4.90 7.48
N ASN A 63 17.90 5.79 6.51
CA ASN A 63 18.74 5.63 5.31
C ASN A 63 18.55 4.26 4.60
N PRO A 64 17.31 3.85 4.27
CA PRO A 64 17.04 2.57 3.64
C PRO A 64 17.52 2.56 2.17
N SER A 65 17.87 1.38 1.65
CA SER A 65 18.16 1.22 0.22
C SER A 65 16.87 1.06 -0.60
N LYS A 66 15.78 0.58 0.03
CA LYS A 66 14.47 0.37 -0.58
C LYS A 66 13.36 0.88 0.34
N VAL A 67 12.37 1.56 -0.23
CA VAL A 67 11.14 1.98 0.47
C VAL A 67 9.94 1.45 -0.30
N TYR A 68 9.09 0.70 0.39
CA TYR A 68 7.77 0.29 -0.10
C TYR A 68 6.72 1.25 0.46
N VAL A 69 6.02 1.97 -0.41
CA VAL A 69 5.00 2.95 -0.05
C VAL A 69 3.61 2.39 -0.31
N LEU A 70 2.74 2.44 0.69
CA LEU A 70 1.32 2.11 0.57
C LEU A 70 0.52 3.07 1.44
N VAL A 71 -0.10 4.08 0.83
CA VAL A 71 -0.88 5.13 1.48
C VAL A 71 -1.92 5.69 0.50
N GLY A 72 -3.06 6.17 0.99
CA GLY A 72 -4.08 6.82 0.18
C GLY A 72 -5.51 6.36 0.49
N LEU A 73 -5.70 5.19 1.09
CA LEU A 73 -7.04 4.70 1.47
C LEU A 73 -7.74 5.68 2.43
N ASN A 74 -7.00 6.27 3.38
CA ASN A 74 -7.55 7.25 4.31
C ASN A 74 -7.97 8.55 3.61
N ASP A 75 -7.21 9.03 2.62
CA ASP A 75 -7.56 10.22 1.84
C ASP A 75 -8.91 10.02 1.12
N LEU A 76 -9.08 8.86 0.49
CA LEU A 76 -10.31 8.49 -0.19
C LEU A 76 -11.48 8.33 0.81
N ASN A 77 -11.24 7.66 1.95
CA ASN A 77 -12.28 7.42 2.94
C ASN A 77 -12.72 8.70 3.68
N TYR A 78 -11.83 9.67 3.85
CA TYR A 78 -12.19 10.99 4.37
C TYR A 78 -12.89 11.85 3.31
N GLY A 79 -12.83 11.44 2.02
CA GLY A 79 -13.43 12.16 0.90
C GLY A 79 -12.74 13.49 0.63
N THR A 80 -11.46 13.58 0.93
CA THR A 80 -10.66 14.80 0.76
C THR A 80 -10.00 14.87 -0.61
N ARG A 81 -9.88 13.73 -1.31
CA ARG A 81 -9.20 13.60 -2.59
C ARG A 81 -9.90 12.62 -3.52
N SER A 82 -9.78 12.84 -4.84
CA SER A 82 -10.06 11.83 -5.88
C SER A 82 -8.92 10.80 -5.96
N GLY A 83 -9.14 9.71 -6.68
CA GLY A 83 -8.09 8.72 -6.96
C GLY A 83 -6.89 9.32 -7.68
N GLU A 84 -7.14 10.16 -8.69
CA GLU A 84 -6.09 10.88 -9.41
C GLU A 84 -5.26 11.77 -8.48
N ASN A 85 -5.90 12.56 -7.61
CA ASN A 85 -5.17 13.42 -6.66
C ASN A 85 -4.38 12.61 -5.63
N VAL A 86 -4.86 11.43 -5.21
CA VAL A 86 -4.09 10.53 -4.35
C VAL A 86 -2.82 10.07 -5.06
N ALA A 87 -2.92 9.67 -6.33
CA ALA A 87 -1.76 9.25 -7.12
C ALA A 87 -0.74 10.40 -7.29
N GLU A 88 -1.19 11.62 -7.56
CA GLU A 88 -0.32 12.81 -7.64
C GLU A 88 0.42 13.07 -6.32
N ARG A 89 -0.29 12.96 -5.20
CA ARG A 89 0.32 13.14 -3.87
C ARG A 89 1.33 12.04 -3.54
N ILE A 90 1.08 10.80 -3.96
CA ILE A 90 2.05 9.71 -3.85
C ILE A 90 3.29 10.02 -4.70
N GLY A 91 3.13 10.56 -5.91
CA GLY A 91 4.24 11.07 -6.72
C GLY A 91 5.10 12.08 -5.97
N SER A 92 4.48 13.04 -5.27
CA SER A 92 5.20 14.02 -4.43
C SER A 92 5.95 13.36 -3.26
N ILE A 93 5.39 12.31 -2.65
CA ILE A 93 6.09 11.54 -1.61
C ILE A 93 7.32 10.84 -2.18
N VAL A 94 7.19 10.23 -3.36
CA VAL A 94 8.32 9.58 -4.07
C VAL A 94 9.42 10.57 -4.37
N GLU A 95 9.08 11.74 -4.90
CA GLU A 95 10.03 12.82 -5.17
C GLU A 95 10.77 13.24 -3.90
N SER A 96 10.06 13.52 -2.82
CA SER A 96 10.66 13.91 -1.53
C SER A 96 11.55 12.82 -0.93
N LEU A 97 11.17 11.53 -1.07
CA LEU A 97 12.03 10.41 -0.64
C LEU A 97 13.35 10.38 -1.43
N LYS A 98 13.29 10.58 -2.75
CA LYS A 98 14.47 10.57 -3.62
C LYS A 98 15.36 11.80 -3.42
N GLU A 99 14.77 12.95 -3.10
CA GLU A 99 15.53 14.14 -2.70
C GLU A 99 16.28 13.90 -1.39
N ALA A 100 15.62 13.30 -0.40
CA ALA A 100 16.20 13.04 0.91
C ALA A 100 17.22 11.88 0.90
N ILE A 101 17.01 10.88 0.03
CA ILE A 101 17.87 9.69 -0.10
C ILE A 101 18.12 9.43 -1.61
N PRO A 102 19.11 10.10 -2.23
CA PRO A 102 19.29 10.05 -3.69
C PRO A 102 19.48 8.65 -4.31
N SER A 103 19.97 7.69 -3.54
CA SER A 103 20.19 6.29 -3.99
C SER A 103 19.00 5.35 -3.74
N VAL A 104 17.93 5.83 -3.11
CA VAL A 104 16.79 4.99 -2.72
C VAL A 104 16.02 4.45 -3.93
N LYS A 105 15.66 3.18 -3.85
CA LYS A 105 14.68 2.59 -4.75
C LYS A 105 13.30 2.68 -4.10
N VAL A 106 12.37 3.36 -4.76
CA VAL A 106 11.00 3.51 -4.26
C VAL A 106 10.07 2.61 -5.04
N TYR A 107 9.38 1.76 -4.30
CA TYR A 107 8.32 0.89 -4.78
C TYR A 107 6.99 1.40 -4.22
N VAL A 108 6.03 1.65 -5.09
CA VAL A 108 4.66 2.01 -4.68
C VAL A 108 3.77 0.79 -4.92
N VAL A 109 3.19 0.30 -3.85
CA VAL A 109 2.26 -0.83 -3.89
C VAL A 109 0.87 -0.31 -4.18
N SER A 110 0.11 -0.99 -5.05
CA SER A 110 -1.27 -0.64 -5.35
C SER A 110 -2.12 -0.57 -4.08
N LEU A 111 -3.03 0.40 -4.03
CA LEU A 111 -4.07 0.43 -3.01
C LEU A 111 -4.89 -0.86 -3.11
N LEU A 112 -5.11 -1.52 -1.98
CA LEU A 112 -5.92 -2.73 -1.94
C LEU A 112 -7.40 -2.38 -2.11
N PRO A 113 -8.20 -3.28 -2.70
CA PRO A 113 -9.64 -3.08 -2.85
C PRO A 113 -10.35 -3.05 -1.48
N ILE A 114 -11.60 -2.62 -1.50
CA ILE A 114 -12.52 -2.67 -0.35
C ILE A 114 -13.64 -3.66 -0.62
N THR A 115 -14.29 -4.16 0.43
CA THR A 115 -15.47 -5.02 0.24
C THR A 115 -16.68 -4.21 -0.20
N GLN A 116 -17.55 -4.80 -1.00
CA GLN A 116 -18.80 -4.17 -1.44
C GLN A 116 -19.66 -3.74 -0.24
N SER A 117 -19.72 -4.55 0.81
CA SER A 117 -20.45 -4.22 2.03
C SER A 117 -19.85 -3.05 2.81
N PHE A 118 -18.54 -2.80 2.70
CA PHE A 118 -17.90 -1.63 3.30
C PHE A 118 -18.27 -0.37 2.53
N GLU A 119 -18.15 -0.38 1.21
CA GLU A 119 -18.54 0.75 0.35
C GLU A 119 -20.00 1.15 0.54
N ALA A 120 -20.90 0.19 0.74
CA ALA A 120 -22.34 0.42 0.93
C ALA A 120 -22.73 1.11 2.25
N LYS A 121 -21.79 1.30 3.20
CA LYS A 121 -22.08 1.96 4.48
C LYS A 121 -22.28 3.47 4.28
N SER A 122 -23.32 4.04 4.89
CA SER A 122 -23.72 5.44 4.73
C SER A 122 -22.67 6.47 5.19
N ASN A 123 -21.76 6.08 6.06
CA ASN A 123 -20.69 6.93 6.60
C ASN A 123 -19.34 6.74 5.88
N VAL A 124 -19.26 5.86 4.89
CA VAL A 124 -18.06 5.60 4.09
C VAL A 124 -18.11 6.45 2.84
N LYS A 125 -16.98 7.03 2.46
CA LYS A 125 -16.85 7.90 1.27
C LYS A 125 -15.97 7.28 0.19
N ILE A 126 -15.07 6.37 0.58
CA ILE A 126 -14.22 5.65 -0.37
C ILE A 126 -15.06 4.74 -1.24
N THR A 127 -14.74 4.69 -2.53
CA THR A 127 -15.36 3.79 -3.50
C THR A 127 -14.30 2.92 -4.17
N GLN A 128 -14.70 1.73 -4.62
CA GLN A 128 -13.80 0.87 -5.39
C GLN A 128 -13.34 1.58 -6.68
N ALA A 129 -14.22 2.34 -7.33
CA ALA A 129 -13.88 3.13 -8.51
C ALA A 129 -12.76 4.15 -8.25
N ALA A 130 -12.76 4.82 -7.08
CA ALA A 130 -11.71 5.77 -6.72
C ALA A 130 -10.37 5.08 -6.45
N ILE A 131 -10.39 3.86 -5.89
CA ILE A 131 -9.19 3.02 -5.73
C ILE A 131 -8.63 2.62 -7.09
N ASP A 132 -9.48 2.14 -8.00
CA ASP A 132 -9.09 1.74 -9.34
C ASP A 132 -8.54 2.92 -10.16
N GLU A 133 -9.11 4.12 -10.01
CA GLU A 133 -8.59 5.37 -10.59
C GLU A 133 -7.19 5.68 -10.07
N ALA A 134 -6.97 5.62 -8.75
CA ALA A 134 -5.66 5.85 -8.15
C ALA A 134 -4.61 4.87 -8.67
N ASN A 135 -4.92 3.57 -8.67
CA ASN A 135 -4.03 2.52 -9.14
C ASN A 135 -3.70 2.66 -10.63
N SER A 136 -4.70 2.95 -11.47
CA SER A 136 -4.51 3.18 -12.89
C SER A 136 -3.61 4.40 -13.17
N THR A 137 -3.79 5.48 -12.42
CA THR A 137 -2.97 6.70 -12.54
C THR A 137 -1.53 6.43 -12.09
N LEU A 138 -1.34 5.71 -10.97
CA LEU A 138 -0.02 5.30 -10.50
C LEU A 138 0.73 4.44 -11.52
N ALA A 139 0.03 3.46 -12.11
CA ALA A 139 0.61 2.61 -13.16
C ALA A 139 1.03 3.43 -14.39
N ALA A 140 0.16 4.33 -14.85
CA ALA A 140 0.43 5.15 -16.04
C ALA A 140 1.58 6.15 -15.83
N ARG A 141 1.74 6.67 -14.60
CA ARG A 141 2.73 7.72 -14.28
C ARG A 141 3.96 7.21 -13.53
N ALA A 142 4.14 5.88 -13.39
CA ALA A 142 5.24 5.30 -12.63
C ALA A 142 6.63 5.78 -13.09
N THR A 143 6.86 5.82 -14.41
CA THR A 143 8.12 6.31 -14.98
C THR A 143 8.32 7.79 -14.72
N GLU A 144 7.27 8.61 -14.85
CA GLU A 144 7.30 10.05 -14.59
C GLU A 144 7.69 10.33 -13.14
N TYR A 145 7.08 9.61 -12.20
CA TYR A 145 7.40 9.73 -10.77
C TYR A 145 8.75 9.09 -10.38
N GLY A 146 9.36 8.33 -11.29
CA GLY A 146 10.64 7.66 -11.01
C GLY A 146 10.54 6.58 -9.94
N MET A 147 9.43 5.84 -9.92
CA MET A 147 9.15 4.74 -9.01
C MET A 147 8.92 3.42 -9.77
N THR A 148 8.95 2.32 -9.05
CA THR A 148 8.42 1.04 -9.52
C THR A 148 7.02 0.85 -8.93
N PHE A 149 6.00 0.76 -9.78
CA PHE A 149 4.64 0.44 -9.33
C PHE A 149 4.47 -1.07 -9.25
N ILE A 150 3.98 -1.56 -8.11
CA ILE A 150 3.72 -2.97 -7.85
C ILE A 150 2.22 -3.17 -7.71
N ASP A 151 1.59 -3.69 -8.75
CA ASP A 151 0.16 -3.96 -8.74
C ASP A 151 -0.14 -5.38 -8.23
N ILE A 152 -0.72 -5.46 -7.06
CA ILE A 152 -1.19 -6.70 -6.43
C ILE A 152 -2.70 -6.66 -6.15
N ALA A 153 -3.39 -5.58 -6.49
CA ALA A 153 -4.79 -5.37 -6.12
C ALA A 153 -5.70 -6.49 -6.63
N ASP A 154 -5.51 -6.92 -7.88
CA ASP A 154 -6.35 -7.95 -8.50
C ASP A 154 -6.24 -9.31 -7.82
N ALA A 155 -5.11 -9.62 -7.17
CA ALA A 155 -4.95 -10.86 -6.42
C ALA A 155 -5.88 -10.94 -5.18
N PHE A 156 -6.38 -9.79 -4.72
CA PHE A 156 -7.27 -9.68 -3.55
C PHE A 156 -8.74 -9.52 -3.91
N LYS A 157 -9.06 -9.32 -5.20
CA LYS A 157 -10.44 -9.12 -5.67
C LYS A 157 -11.20 -10.45 -5.78
N ASP A 158 -12.49 -10.38 -5.51
CA ASP A 158 -13.46 -11.41 -5.88
C ASP A 158 -13.92 -11.25 -7.35
N GLU A 159 -14.87 -12.09 -7.78
CA GLU A 159 -15.40 -12.05 -9.15
C GLU A 159 -16.17 -10.75 -9.48
N SER A 160 -16.57 -10.00 -8.46
CA SER A 160 -17.28 -8.72 -8.60
C SER A 160 -16.32 -7.52 -8.65
N GLY A 161 -15.01 -7.75 -8.50
CA GLY A 161 -13.99 -6.71 -8.52
C GLY A 161 -13.79 -5.99 -7.17
N TYR A 162 -14.45 -6.47 -6.10
CA TYR A 162 -14.28 -5.99 -4.73
C TYR A 162 -13.32 -6.86 -3.93
N LEU A 163 -12.86 -6.37 -2.77
CA LEU A 163 -12.06 -7.16 -1.85
C LEU A 163 -12.81 -8.44 -1.45
N ASN A 164 -12.14 -9.57 -1.59
CA ASN A 164 -12.66 -10.84 -1.12
C ASN A 164 -12.94 -10.77 0.40
N THR A 165 -14.17 -11.09 0.81
CA THR A 165 -14.61 -10.98 2.19
C THR A 165 -13.86 -11.88 3.17
N ASP A 166 -13.22 -12.96 2.69
CA ASP A 166 -12.42 -13.85 3.53
C ASP A 166 -11.13 -13.17 4.03
N VAL A 167 -10.60 -12.19 3.28
CA VAL A 167 -9.33 -11.55 3.61
C VAL A 167 -9.45 -10.36 4.55
N SER A 168 -10.67 -9.88 4.80
CA SER A 168 -10.89 -8.70 5.64
C SER A 168 -12.19 -8.74 6.43
N THR A 169 -12.09 -8.66 7.76
CA THR A 169 -13.25 -8.49 8.64
C THR A 169 -13.76 -7.05 8.69
N GLY A 170 -12.89 -6.08 8.50
CA GLY A 170 -13.21 -4.65 8.51
C GLY A 170 -13.72 -4.13 7.17
N GLY A 171 -13.41 -4.83 6.09
CA GLY A 171 -13.79 -4.49 4.73
C GLY A 171 -12.80 -3.60 3.98
N TYR A 172 -11.71 -3.13 4.60
CA TYR A 172 -10.67 -2.27 4.03
C TYR A 172 -9.28 -2.50 4.61
N ASN A 173 -9.15 -3.47 5.54
CA ASN A 173 -7.90 -3.93 6.14
C ASN A 173 -7.65 -5.39 5.76
N LEU A 174 -6.51 -5.95 6.17
CA LEU A 174 -6.20 -7.36 6.01
C LEU A 174 -6.27 -8.09 7.34
N ASN A 175 -6.89 -9.27 7.35
CA ASN A 175 -6.74 -10.22 8.44
C ASN A 175 -5.30 -10.72 8.48
N HIS A 176 -4.77 -10.95 9.69
CA HIS A 176 -3.35 -11.26 9.87
C HIS A 176 -2.87 -12.47 9.05
N ASN A 177 -3.71 -13.49 8.86
CA ASN A 177 -3.38 -14.70 8.11
C ASN A 177 -3.10 -14.46 6.62
N TYR A 178 -3.47 -13.31 6.06
CA TYR A 178 -3.26 -12.95 4.66
C TYR A 178 -2.03 -12.07 4.43
N TYR A 179 -1.30 -11.67 5.47
CA TYR A 179 -0.06 -10.93 5.31
C TYR A 179 1.04 -11.72 4.61
N PRO A 180 1.20 -13.06 4.83
CA PRO A 180 2.10 -13.85 4.00
C PRO A 180 1.77 -13.76 2.51
N PHE A 181 0.50 -13.89 2.13
CA PHE A 181 0.07 -13.73 0.74
C PHE A 181 0.40 -12.31 0.22
N PHE A 182 0.10 -11.27 1.00
CA PHE A 182 0.40 -9.88 0.66
C PHE A 182 1.91 -9.66 0.41
N LEU A 183 2.76 -10.04 1.36
CA LEU A 183 4.20 -9.85 1.28
C LEU A 183 4.84 -10.71 0.18
N ASN A 184 4.40 -11.96 -0.01
CA ASN A 184 4.88 -12.83 -1.07
C ASN A 184 4.55 -12.25 -2.47
N ASN A 185 3.35 -11.67 -2.66
CA ASN A 185 2.98 -11.03 -3.93
C ASN A 185 3.82 -9.78 -4.21
N ILE A 186 4.04 -8.90 -3.22
CA ILE A 186 4.92 -7.74 -3.38
C ILE A 186 6.32 -8.19 -3.79
N SER A 187 6.88 -9.19 -3.11
CA SER A 187 8.21 -9.71 -3.42
C SER A 187 8.30 -10.32 -4.82
N GLY A 188 7.30 -11.09 -5.23
CA GLY A 188 7.25 -11.70 -6.56
C GLY A 188 7.19 -10.68 -7.70
N ALA A 189 6.56 -9.53 -7.47
CA ALA A 189 6.44 -8.45 -8.44
C ALA A 189 7.59 -7.42 -8.38
N SER A 190 8.45 -7.50 -7.35
CA SER A 190 9.61 -6.59 -7.16
C SER A 190 10.89 -7.09 -7.84
N ASN A 191 10.89 -8.34 -8.34
CA ASN A 191 12.03 -9.01 -8.99
C ASN A 191 11.90 -8.93 -10.55
#